data_0fe223065d0ae8cfb046b714cc58ff3e
#
_entry.id   0fe223065d0ae8cfb046b714cc58ff3e
#
_cell.length_a   1.000
_cell.length_b   1.000
_cell.length_c   1.000
_cell.angle_alpha   90.00
_cell.angle_beta   90.00
_cell.angle_gamma   90.00
#
_symmetry.space_group_name_H-M   'P 1'
#
loop_
_entity.id
_entity.type
_entity.pdbx_description
1 polymer ?
#
loop_
_entity_poly.entity_id
_entity_poly.type
_entity_poly.pdbx_seq_one_letter_code
_entity_poly.pdbx_strand_id
1 'polypeptide(L)' 'MIEATSEAVLRREEAAARLRELADQLARHNQVEFVREGMRFSVRVPDQVKLKLELEIGEQSEIEIELSW' A
#
# COMPACT_ATOMS: atom_id res chain seq x y z
N MET A 1 7.15 -0.68 -17.94
CA MET A 1 6.87 -0.95 -16.52
C MET A 1 7.02 0.33 -15.72
N ILE A 2 6.11 0.56 -14.79
CA ILE A 2 6.15 1.73 -13.91
C ILE A 2 6.32 1.26 -12.48
N GLU A 3 7.27 1.83 -11.78
CA GLU A 3 7.45 1.59 -10.36
C GLU A 3 7.45 2.92 -9.60
N ALA A 4 6.79 2.93 -8.47
CA ALA A 4 6.79 4.06 -7.57
C ALA A 4 6.93 3.57 -6.13
N THR A 5 7.81 4.19 -5.39
CA THR A 5 8.08 3.82 -4.00
C THR A 5 7.97 5.06 -3.11
N SER A 6 7.37 4.88 -1.97
CA SER A 6 7.26 5.92 -0.95
C SER A 6 7.68 5.34 0.39
N GLU A 7 8.56 6.05 1.09
CA GLU A 7 8.99 5.66 2.42
C GLU A 7 8.89 6.84 3.36
N ALA A 8 8.52 6.56 4.60
CA ALA A 8 8.47 7.57 5.64
C ALA A 8 8.63 6.93 7.01
N VAL A 9 9.28 7.65 7.91
CA VAL A 9 9.32 7.28 9.33
C VAL A 9 8.14 7.97 10.00
N LEU A 10 7.21 7.17 10.49
CA LEU A 10 5.95 7.65 11.03
C LEU A 10 5.70 7.04 12.41
N ARG A 11 4.84 7.69 13.16
CA ARG A 11 4.28 7.05 14.35
C ARG A 11 3.36 5.92 13.88
N ARG A 12 3.23 4.90 14.72
CA ARG A 12 2.42 3.71 14.42
C ARG A 12 0.99 4.07 14.00
N GLU A 13 0.40 5.06 14.68
CA GLU A 13 -0.97 5.51 14.41
C GLU A 13 -1.09 6.18 13.05
N GLU A 14 -0.07 6.92 12.64
CA GLU A 14 -0.03 7.57 11.33
C GLU A 14 0.12 6.53 10.21
N ALA A 15 0.96 5.52 10.44
CA ALA A 15 1.10 4.40 9.50
C ALA A 15 -0.24 3.66 9.34
N ALA A 16 -0.92 3.41 10.45
CA ALA A 16 -2.24 2.78 10.42
C ALA A 16 -3.26 3.61 9.63
N ALA A 17 -3.24 4.94 9.80
CA ALA A 17 -4.12 5.82 9.05
C ALA A 17 -3.88 5.74 7.55
N ARG A 18 -2.64 5.70 7.11
CA ARG A 18 -2.30 5.56 5.69
C ARG A 18 -2.76 4.23 5.12
N LEU A 19 -2.61 3.16 5.88
CA LEU A 19 -3.09 1.84 5.45
C LEU A 19 -4.61 1.80 5.34
N ARG A 20 -5.32 2.49 6.23
CA ARG A 20 -6.78 2.61 6.16
C ARG A 20 -7.23 3.36 4.92
N GLU A 21 -6.54 4.42 4.55
CA GLU A 21 -6.84 5.16 3.31
C GLU A 21 -6.72 4.27 2.09
N LEU A 22 -5.65 3.47 2.01
CA LEU A 22 -5.47 2.51 0.93
C LEU A 22 -6.58 1.47 0.92
N ALA A 23 -6.90 0.92 2.08
CA ALA A 23 -7.98 -0.06 2.22
C ALA A 23 -9.32 0.52 1.80
N ASP A 24 -9.61 1.78 2.16
CA ASP A 24 -10.85 2.46 1.78
C ASP A 24 -10.95 2.65 0.27
N GLN A 25 -9.85 3.03 -0.39
CA GLN A 25 -9.83 3.15 -1.85
C GLN A 25 -10.15 1.82 -2.51
N LEU A 26 -9.52 0.73 -2.05
CA LEU A 26 -9.76 -0.61 -2.57
C LEU A 26 -11.22 -1.07 -2.36
N ALA A 27 -11.82 -0.70 -1.23
CA ALA A 27 -13.18 -1.10 -0.91
C ALA A 27 -14.25 -0.35 -1.72
N ARG A 28 -13.97 0.91 -2.08
CA ARG A 28 -14.95 1.80 -2.72
C ARG A 28 -14.80 1.89 -4.22
N HIS A 29 -13.58 1.72 -4.71
CA HIS A 29 -13.24 1.97 -6.11
C HIS A 29 -12.44 0.82 -6.67
N ASN A 30 -12.52 0.66 -7.97
CA ASN A 30 -11.64 -0.25 -8.69
C ASN A 30 -10.32 0.42 -9.09
N GLN A 31 -9.97 1.48 -8.39
CA GLN A 31 -8.81 2.32 -8.68
C GLN A 31 -8.12 2.75 -7.41
N VAL A 32 -6.80 2.76 -7.43
CA VAL A 32 -5.96 3.26 -6.34
C VAL A 32 -5.11 4.41 -6.87
N GLU A 33 -5.05 5.50 -6.11
CA GLU A 33 -4.18 6.63 -6.42
C GLU A 33 -2.89 6.54 -5.63
N PHE A 34 -1.79 6.79 -6.31
CA PHE A 34 -0.47 6.86 -5.72
C PHE A 34 0.18 8.18 -6.14
N VAL A 35 0.59 8.98 -5.17
CA VAL A 35 1.21 10.29 -5.43
C VAL A 35 2.64 10.26 -4.95
N ARG A 36 3.55 10.65 -5.83
CA ARG A 36 4.95 10.76 -5.50
C ARG A 36 5.59 11.89 -6.30
N GLU A 37 6.31 12.77 -5.62
CA GLU A 37 7.05 13.88 -6.24
C GLU A 37 6.19 14.71 -7.19
N GLY A 38 4.96 15.00 -6.78
CA GLY A 38 4.02 15.76 -7.58
C GLY A 38 3.38 14.99 -8.73
N MET A 39 3.78 13.76 -8.96
CA MET A 39 3.18 12.90 -9.98
C MET A 39 2.09 12.04 -9.34
N ARG A 40 0.97 11.95 -10.04
CA ARG A 40 -0.17 11.16 -9.60
C ARG A 40 -0.38 9.98 -10.54
N PHE A 41 -0.43 8.79 -9.96
CA PHE A 41 -0.72 7.57 -10.69
C PHE A 41 -2.07 7.04 -10.25
N SER A 42 -2.92 6.71 -11.21
CA SER A 42 -4.17 5.99 -10.96
C SER A 42 -4.02 4.59 -11.52
N VAL A 43 -4.18 3.59 -10.67
CA VAL A 43 -4.02 2.20 -11.06
C VAL A 43 -5.34 1.48 -10.88
N ARG A 44 -5.81 0.82 -11.93
CA ARG A 44 -7.01 0.01 -11.88
C ARG A 44 -6.72 -1.32 -11.22
N VAL A 45 -7.57 -1.72 -10.27
CA VAL A 45 -7.44 -2.96 -9.53
C VAL A 45 -8.65 -3.85 -9.88
N PRO A 46 -8.42 -5.09 -10.33
CA PRO A 46 -9.52 -5.99 -10.68
C PRO A 46 -10.27 -6.50 -9.45
N ASP A 47 -11.39 -7.18 -9.69
CA ASP A 47 -12.24 -7.69 -8.61
C ASP A 47 -11.54 -8.70 -7.71
N GLN A 48 -10.62 -9.47 -8.29
CA GLN A 48 -9.88 -10.46 -7.53
C GLN A 48 -8.40 -10.14 -7.53
N VAL A 49 -7.80 -10.17 -6.36
CA VAL A 49 -6.39 -9.88 -6.16
C VAL A 49 -5.79 -10.92 -5.23
N LYS A 50 -4.48 -11.06 -5.32
CA LYS A 50 -3.72 -11.87 -4.37
C LYS A 50 -3.23 -10.95 -3.25
N LEU A 51 -3.58 -11.30 -2.02
CA LEU A 51 -3.07 -10.60 -0.83
C LEU A 51 -2.07 -11.51 -0.13
N LYS A 52 -0.86 -10.99 0.06
CA LYS A 52 0.16 -11.68 0.82
C LYS A 52 0.53 -10.83 2.03
N LEU A 53 0.50 -11.46 3.20
CA LEU A 53 0.94 -10.86 4.45
C LEU A 53 2.13 -11.65 4.96
N GLU A 54 3.20 -10.96 5.30
CA GLU A 54 4.42 -11.60 5.77
C GLU A 54 4.92 -10.90 7.03
N LEU A 55 5.30 -11.70 8.02
CA LEU A 55 5.85 -11.21 9.27
C LEU A 55 7.23 -11.81 9.46
N GLU A 56 8.20 -10.96 9.73
CA GLU A 56 9.57 -11.37 10.06
C GLU A 56 9.98 -10.72 11.36
N ILE A 57 10.44 -11.53 12.30
CA ILE A 57 10.89 -11.07 13.61
C ILE A 57 12.35 -11.45 13.80
N GLY A 58 13.19 -10.46 14.10
CA GLY A 58 14.63 -10.66 14.30
C GLY A 58 15.22 -9.40 14.91
N GLU A 59 16.48 -9.10 14.61
CA GLU A 59 17.10 -7.85 15.03
C GLU A 59 16.35 -6.65 14.50
N GLN A 60 15.90 -6.75 13.26
CA GLN A 60 14.90 -5.86 12.69
C GLN A 60 13.64 -6.67 12.44
N SER A 61 12.50 -6.09 12.73
CA SER A 61 11.22 -6.73 12.48
C SER A 61 10.48 -6.02 11.35
N GLU A 62 9.74 -6.79 10.57
CA GLU A 62 9.08 -6.28 9.38
C GLU A 62 7.74 -6.94 9.17
N ILE A 63 6.76 -6.15 8.78
CA ILE A 63 5.48 -6.64 8.25
C ILE A 63 5.39 -6.17 6.82
N GLU A 64 5.21 -7.12 5.90
CA GLU A 64 4.98 -6.80 4.50
C GLU A 64 3.55 -7.08 4.11
N ILE A 65 2.98 -6.14 3.38
CA ILE A 65 1.63 -6.26 2.82
C ILE A 65 1.78 -6.11 1.31
N GLU A 66 1.43 -7.15 0.58
CA GLU A 66 1.59 -7.18 -0.87
C GLU A 66 0.28 -7.54 -1.55
N LEU A 67 -0.13 -6.68 -2.47
CA LEU A 67 -1.27 -6.91 -3.34
C LEU A 67 -0.76 -7.04 -4.76
N SER A 68 -1.19 -8.08 -5.44
CA SER A 68 -0.79 -8.30 -6.83
C SER A 68 -1.94 -8.86 -7.66
N TRP A 69 -1.85 -8.59 -8.95
CA TRP A 69 -2.84 -9.08 -9.92
C TRP A 69 -2.23 -9.16 -11.33
#